data_84baeeb19c812e1c46cc66de81131488
#
_entry.id   84baeeb19c812e1c46cc66de81131488
#
_cell.length_a   1.000
_cell.length_b   1.000
_cell.length_c   1.000
_cell.angle_alpha   90.00
_cell.angle_beta   90.00
_cell.angle_gamma   90.00
#
_symmetry.space_group_name_H-M   'P 1'
#
loop_
_entity.id
_entity.type
_entity.pdbx_description
1 polymer ?
#
loop_
_entity_poly.entity_id
_entity_poly.type
_entity_poly.pdbx_seq_one_letter_code
_entity_poly.pdbx_strand_id
1 'polypeptide(L)'
;MTYTPNRWLMVKIDTIYKIFATWGGGYTDGDSWQLNSGVKSVTEDDDYYYFHGHSGSVYECRKTSYGTTGYGASVLTGFIKKLPQMEVMPEDVKVMEIEYS
;
A
#
# COMPACT_ATOMS: atom_id res chain seq x y z
N MET A 1 -4.37 14.87 -2.46
CA MET A 1 -5.16 13.91 -3.25
C MET A 1 -5.41 12.65 -2.43
N THR A 2 -6.59 12.07 -2.55
CA THR A 2 -6.99 10.89 -1.79
C THR A 2 -7.18 9.70 -2.73
N TYR A 3 -6.63 8.55 -2.35
CA TYR A 3 -6.75 7.31 -3.12
C TYR A 3 -7.47 6.27 -2.28
N THR A 4 -8.38 5.51 -2.89
CA THR A 4 -9.13 4.45 -2.22
C THR A 4 -8.95 3.16 -3.02
N PRO A 5 -7.87 2.40 -2.76
CA PRO A 5 -7.59 1.20 -3.55
C PRO A 5 -8.57 0.06 -3.26
N ASN A 6 -8.72 -0.84 -4.22
CA ASN A 6 -9.49 -2.07 -4.03
C ASN A 6 -8.77 -3.01 -3.07
N ARG A 7 -7.44 -3.10 -3.20
CA ARG A 7 -6.58 -3.87 -2.29
C ARG A 7 -5.30 -3.10 -2.05
N TRP A 8 -4.65 -3.39 -0.94
CA TRP A 8 -3.44 -2.67 -0.56
C TRP A 8 -2.49 -3.56 0.21
N LEU A 9 -1.21 -3.28 0.09
CA LEU A 9 -0.16 -3.91 0.90
C LEU A 9 0.71 -2.82 1.49
N MET A 10 1.32 -3.12 2.63
CA MET A 10 2.39 -2.28 3.17
C MET A 10 3.71 -2.93 2.85
N VAL A 11 4.63 -2.16 2.30
CA VAL A 11 6.00 -2.61 2.04
C VAL A 11 6.97 -1.73 2.81
N LYS A 12 8.12 -2.29 3.13
CA LYS A 12 9.19 -1.56 3.80
C LYS A 12 10.41 -1.60 2.90
N ILE A 13 10.98 -0.44 2.62
CA ILE A 13 12.23 -0.32 1.86
C ILE A 13 13.19 0.42 2.76
N ASP A 14 14.22 -0.28 3.24
CA ASP A 14 15.15 0.23 4.26
C ASP A 14 14.36 0.62 5.51
N THR A 15 14.25 1.91 5.84
CA THR A 15 13.51 2.39 7.01
C THR A 15 12.18 3.05 6.65
N ILE A 16 11.81 3.02 5.37
CA ILE A 16 10.63 3.73 4.88
C ILE A 16 9.50 2.75 4.59
N TYR A 17 8.35 3.01 5.17
CA TYR A 17 7.13 2.24 4.90
C TYR A 17 6.35 2.92 3.80
N LYS A 18 5.86 2.12 2.85
CA LYS A 18 5.09 2.61 1.71
C LYS A 18 3.85 1.75 1.52
N ILE A 19 2.82 2.34 0.94
CA ILE A 19 1.60 1.62 0.58
C ILE A 19 1.65 1.28 -0.89
N PHE A 20 1.51 -0.01 -1.20
CA PHE A 20 1.35 -0.50 -2.56
C PHE A 20 -0.13 -0.72 -2.80
N ALA A 21 -0.73 0.17 -3.56
CA ALA A 21 -2.17 0.20 -3.80
C ALA A 21 -2.48 -0.37 -5.17
N THR A 22 -3.57 -1.16 -5.25
CA THR A 22 -3.98 -1.75 -6.52
C THR A 22 -5.49 -1.56 -6.73
N TRP A 23 -5.86 -1.42 -7.99
CA TRP A 23 -7.25 -1.30 -8.43
C TRP A 23 -7.50 -2.31 -9.53
N GLY A 24 -8.64 -2.99 -9.47
CA GLY A 24 -9.07 -3.88 -10.54
C GLY A 24 -10.01 -3.14 -11.45
N GLY A 25 -9.58 -2.89 -12.70
CA GLY A 25 -10.37 -2.13 -13.68
C GLY A 25 -11.24 -2.98 -14.59
N GLY A 26 -11.09 -4.29 -14.56
CA GLY A 26 -11.86 -5.18 -15.41
C GLY A 26 -11.50 -5.08 -16.89
N TYR A 27 -12.47 -5.40 -17.74
CA TYR A 27 -12.23 -5.44 -19.20
C TYR A 27 -12.00 -4.06 -19.80
N THR A 28 -12.66 -3.05 -19.28
CA THR A 28 -12.68 -1.74 -19.92
C THR A 28 -11.49 -0.88 -19.51
N ASP A 29 -11.20 -0.87 -18.21
CA ASP A 29 -10.20 0.06 -17.66
C ASP A 29 -8.86 -0.63 -17.37
N GLY A 30 -8.84 -1.96 -17.28
CA GLY A 30 -7.64 -2.70 -16.91
C GLY A 30 -7.28 -2.49 -15.44
N ASP A 31 -6.30 -3.24 -14.97
CA ASP A 31 -5.81 -3.09 -13.60
C ASP A 31 -4.77 -1.98 -13.52
N SER A 32 -4.66 -1.36 -12.35
CA SER A 32 -3.67 -0.33 -12.10
C SER A 32 -3.06 -0.49 -10.70
N TRP A 33 -1.94 0.18 -10.50
CA TRP A 33 -1.24 0.16 -9.21
C TRP A 33 -0.60 1.51 -8.96
N GLN A 34 -0.29 1.76 -7.68
CA GLN A 34 0.47 2.94 -7.29
C GLN A 34 1.23 2.66 -6.00
N LEU A 35 2.46 3.14 -5.94
CA LEU A 35 3.29 3.07 -4.74
C LEU A 35 3.44 4.48 -4.20
N ASN A 36 3.09 4.70 -2.93
CA ASN A 36 3.16 6.06 -2.39
C ASN A 36 4.61 6.48 -2.11
N SER A 37 4.79 7.76 -1.78
CA SER A 37 6.12 8.34 -1.55
C SER A 37 6.76 7.93 -0.22
N GLY A 38 5.97 7.38 0.68
CA GLY A 38 6.37 7.00 2.02
C GLY A 38 5.32 7.45 3.01
N VAL A 39 5.03 6.61 4.01
CA VAL A 39 4.03 6.90 5.02
C VAL A 39 4.65 7.79 6.08
N LYS A 40 4.02 8.92 6.34
CA LYS A 40 4.41 9.87 7.37
C LYS A 40 3.68 9.60 8.68
N SER A 41 2.39 9.27 8.59
CA SER A 41 1.55 8.99 9.75
C SER A 41 0.34 8.18 9.30
N VAL A 42 -0.37 7.61 10.26
CA VAL A 42 -1.59 6.86 9.99
C VAL A 42 -2.63 7.18 11.04
N THR A 43 -3.87 7.29 10.60
CA THR A 43 -5.05 7.37 11.47
C THR A 43 -6.00 6.26 11.07
N GLU A 44 -7.03 6.01 11.84
CA GLU A 44 -7.99 4.95 11.54
C GLU A 44 -9.37 5.29 12.05
N ASP A 45 -10.36 4.66 11.40
CA ASP A 45 -11.70 4.52 11.95
C ASP A 45 -12.02 3.03 12.06
N ASP A 46 -13.29 2.66 12.18
CA ASP A 46 -13.67 1.26 12.34
C ASP A 46 -13.33 0.40 11.11
N ASP A 47 -13.40 0.99 9.91
CA ASP A 47 -13.29 0.24 8.66
C ASP A 47 -12.03 0.51 7.86
N TYR A 48 -11.39 1.66 8.05
CA TYR A 48 -10.29 2.11 7.22
C TYR A 48 -9.08 2.54 8.02
N TYR A 49 -7.90 2.33 7.43
CA TYR A 49 -6.68 3.04 7.78
C TYR A 49 -6.52 4.21 6.80
N TYR A 50 -6.06 5.35 7.30
CA TYR A 50 -5.77 6.52 6.49
C TYR A 50 -4.27 6.78 6.57
N PHE A 51 -3.55 6.40 5.51
CA PHE A 51 -2.10 6.57 5.46
C PHE A 51 -1.78 7.91 4.82
N HIS A 52 -1.14 8.77 5.59
CA HIS A 52 -0.74 10.10 5.14
C HIS A 52 0.68 10.03 4.59
N GLY A 53 0.84 10.34 3.31
CA GLY A 53 2.13 10.27 2.65
C GLY A 53 2.93 11.55 2.80
N HIS A 54 4.24 11.46 2.59
CA HIS A 54 5.13 12.62 2.65
C HIS A 54 4.79 13.65 1.57
N SER A 55 4.24 13.22 0.45
CA SER A 55 3.84 14.12 -0.64
C SER A 55 2.48 14.80 -0.42
N GLY A 56 1.82 14.54 0.69
CA GLY A 56 0.50 15.11 0.99
C GLY A 56 -0.67 14.25 0.53
N SER A 57 -0.44 13.13 -0.13
CA SER A 57 -1.51 12.22 -0.52
C SER A 57 -1.98 11.41 0.67
N VAL A 58 -3.26 11.00 0.64
CA VAL A 58 -3.86 10.13 1.65
C VAL A 58 -4.36 8.87 0.97
N TYR A 59 -4.00 7.72 1.52
CA TYR A 59 -4.47 6.42 1.04
C TYR A 59 -5.48 5.87 2.04
N GLU A 60 -6.75 5.81 1.64
CA GLU A 60 -7.83 5.24 2.45
C GLU A 60 -7.91 3.75 2.17
N CYS A 61 -7.42 2.95 3.08
CA CYS A 61 -7.23 1.51 2.90
C CYS A 61 -8.17 0.73 3.79
N ARG A 62 -9.10 -0.02 3.19
CA ARG A 62 -10.03 -0.83 3.96
C ARG A 62 -9.28 -1.92 4.72
N LYS A 63 -9.54 -2.02 6.02
CA LYS A 63 -8.81 -2.96 6.90
C LYS A 63 -8.94 -4.42 6.45
N THR A 64 -10.05 -4.78 5.82
CA THR A 64 -10.32 -6.15 5.37
C THR A 64 -9.82 -6.45 3.96
N SER A 65 -9.15 -5.50 3.30
CA SER A 65 -8.73 -5.63 1.90
C SER A 65 -7.22 -5.71 1.75
N TYR A 66 -6.53 -6.22 2.76
CA TYR A 66 -5.08 -6.39 2.66
C TYR A 66 -4.74 -7.45 1.63
N GLY A 67 -3.86 -7.11 0.69
CA GLY A 67 -3.47 -8.00 -0.40
C GLY A 67 -3.25 -7.22 -1.68
N THR A 68 -3.24 -7.94 -2.79
CA THR A 68 -3.07 -7.32 -4.10
C THR A 68 -3.85 -8.08 -5.16
N THR A 69 -4.12 -7.42 -6.29
CA THR A 69 -4.68 -8.08 -7.47
C THR A 69 -3.62 -8.96 -8.12
N GLY A 70 -4.02 -9.85 -9.03
CA GLY A 70 -3.07 -10.68 -9.77
C GLY A 70 -2.07 -9.85 -10.56
N TYR A 71 -2.56 -8.77 -11.19
CA TYR A 71 -1.70 -7.83 -11.90
C TYR A 71 -0.72 -7.15 -10.93
N GLY A 72 -1.22 -6.70 -9.79
CA GLY A 72 -0.37 -6.08 -8.77
C GLY A 72 0.70 -7.01 -8.23
N ALA A 73 0.36 -8.30 -8.07
CA ALA A 73 1.33 -9.30 -7.63
C ALA A 73 2.50 -9.43 -8.61
N SER A 74 2.21 -9.39 -9.91
CA SER A 74 3.26 -9.44 -10.94
C SER A 74 4.15 -8.21 -10.89
N VAL A 75 3.56 -7.03 -10.72
CA VAL A 75 4.30 -5.78 -10.60
C VAL A 75 5.20 -5.82 -9.36
N LEU A 76 4.65 -6.26 -8.24
CA LEU A 76 5.38 -6.33 -6.97
C LEU A 76 6.56 -7.30 -7.05
N THR A 77 6.37 -8.45 -7.72
CA THR A 77 7.45 -9.42 -7.94
C THR A 77 8.59 -8.77 -8.72
N GLY A 78 8.27 -7.95 -9.72
CA GLY A 78 9.28 -7.20 -10.49
C GLY A 78 10.06 -6.23 -9.61
N PHE A 79 9.38 -5.52 -8.71
CA PHE A 79 10.03 -4.61 -7.76
C PHE A 79 10.96 -5.35 -6.81
N ILE A 80 10.51 -6.48 -6.27
CA ILE A 80 11.31 -7.25 -5.31
C ILE A 80 12.60 -7.75 -5.96
N LYS A 81 12.54 -8.13 -7.23
CA LYS A 81 13.75 -8.57 -7.96
C LYS A 81 14.76 -7.44 -8.13
N LYS A 82 14.27 -6.20 -8.33
CA LYS A 82 15.14 -5.03 -8.53
C LYS A 82 15.57 -4.40 -7.22
N LEU A 83 14.78 -4.56 -6.18
CA LEU A 83 14.99 -3.95 -4.86
C LEU A 83 14.97 -5.04 -3.80
N PRO A 84 16.07 -5.79 -3.63
CA PRO A 84 16.11 -6.90 -2.67
C PRO A 84 15.83 -6.48 -1.23
N GLN A 85 16.02 -5.20 -0.90
CA GLN A 85 15.74 -4.66 0.42
C GLN A 85 14.25 -4.40 0.66
N MET A 86 13.40 -4.56 -0.37
CA MET A 86 11.96 -4.40 -0.21
C MET A 86 11.37 -5.61 0.51
N GLU A 87 10.61 -5.33 1.54
CA GLU A 87 9.96 -6.36 2.36
C GLU A 87 8.45 -6.09 2.38
N VAL A 88 7.65 -7.11 2.06
CA VAL A 88 6.19 -7.01 2.16
C VAL A 88 5.79 -7.37 3.58
N MET A 89 5.05 -6.48 4.23
CA MET A 89 4.58 -6.73 5.60
C MET A 89 3.47 -7.78 5.59
N PRO A 90 3.39 -8.63 6.63
CA PRO A 90 2.36 -9.66 6.71
C PRO A 90 0.98 -9.05 6.94
N GLU A 91 -0.07 -9.83 6.68
CA GLU A 91 -1.45 -9.38 6.83
C GLU A 91 -1.78 -8.91 8.24
N ASP A 92 -1.14 -9.50 9.25
CA ASP A 92 -1.36 -9.15 10.66
C ASP A 92 -0.45 -8.02 11.14
N VAL A 93 0.19 -7.28 10.23
CA VAL A 93 1.03 -6.15 10.59
C VAL A 93 0.25 -5.13 11.42
N LYS A 94 0.87 -4.68 12.51
CA LYS A 94 0.24 -3.72 13.42
C LYS A 94 0.60 -2.30 13.00
N VAL A 95 -0.12 -1.80 11.98
CA VAL A 95 0.22 -0.53 11.34
C VAL A 95 0.15 0.66 12.28
N MET A 96 -0.73 0.61 13.30
CA MET A 96 -0.86 1.70 14.27
C MET A 96 0.29 1.73 15.28
N GLU A 97 1.07 0.66 15.39
CA GLU A 97 2.19 0.57 16.34
C GLU A 97 3.54 0.86 15.70
N ILE A 98 3.59 1.10 14.40
CA ILE A 98 4.81 1.42 13.68
C ILE A 98 5.17 2.88 13.90
N GLU A 99 6.46 3.15 14.13
CA GLU A 99 6.96 4.52 14.16
C GLU A 99 7.35 4.93 12.75
N TYR A 100 6.57 5.83 12.17
CA TYR A 100 6.84 6.35 10.83
C TYR A 100 7.74 7.58 10.93
N SER A 101 8.64 7.72 9.97
CA SER A 101 9.58 8.87 9.97
C SER A 101 9.17 9.97 9.01
#